data_8c942050142944a3685cf7fde30a4ae4
#
_entry.id   8c942050142944a3685cf7fde30a4ae4
#
_cell.length_a   1.000
_cell.length_b   1.000
_cell.length_c   1.000
_cell.angle_alpha   90.00
_cell.angle_beta   90.00
_cell.angle_gamma   90.00
#
_symmetry.space_group_name_H-M   'P 1'
#
loop_
_entity.id
_entity.type
_entity.pdbx_description
1 polymer ?
#
loop_
_entity_poly.entity_id
_entity_poly.type
_entity_poly.pdbx_seq_one_letter_code
_entity_poly.pdbx_strand_id
1 'polypeptide(L)'
;MWIDKRFRICYSYGDMNLQYLKYAVEVANSGSINKAAEKLYMDQSNLSRCIKELESSVGVNIFERSSRGVKISPHGEEFLKYAKNILKQVDTLENMFRSDFAEKKKFSISVPRASYVGEAFSSFSLSLPTDGGFEVFYKETNALRAIKNILEADYRLGIIRYAEHYDEYYKEMLEDKGLSYELIAEFRYQPVMNEHSSIASKEEITFADLADKTEIAHADPYVPFLSLAEVKKEELPQTERRIFVFERASQFELLSKDPRTFMWVSAVPASTLASYGLVEKTCAENEKIYKDVLIYKKDYVLTDLDKAFVTELCRVKRELFGAS
;
A
#
# COMPACT_ATOMS: atom_id res chain seq x y z
N MET A 1 -20.97 47.56 28.62
CA MET A 1 -19.99 47.32 27.56
C MET A 1 -18.75 46.67 28.20
N TRP A 2 -18.81 45.35 28.36
CA TRP A 2 -17.73 44.52 28.96
C TRP A 2 -17.15 43.64 27.86
N ILE A 3 -15.96 43.99 27.39
CA ILE A 3 -15.18 43.16 26.44
C ILE A 3 -14.34 42.20 27.26
N ASP A 4 -14.66 40.93 27.13
CA ASP A 4 -14.02 39.80 27.81
C ASP A 4 -12.55 39.66 27.32
N LYS A 5 -11.62 39.82 28.30
CA LYS A 5 -10.17 39.83 28.08
C LYS A 5 -9.55 38.44 27.96
N ARG A 6 -10.25 37.42 27.43
CA ARG A 6 -9.80 36.02 27.49
C ARG A 6 -9.45 35.34 26.18
N PHE A 7 -9.16 36.04 25.11
CA PHE A 7 -8.59 35.41 23.89
C PHE A 7 -7.56 36.33 23.26
N ARG A 8 -6.45 36.61 23.95
CA ARG A 8 -5.20 36.90 23.26
C ARG A 8 -4.44 35.59 23.09
N ILE A 9 -4.78 34.81 22.09
CA ILE A 9 -3.85 33.86 21.51
C ILE A 9 -2.82 34.72 20.78
N CYS A 10 -1.76 35.11 21.49
CA CYS A 10 -0.54 35.52 20.85
C CYS A 10 0.01 34.31 20.12
N TYR A 11 -0.29 34.16 18.85
CA TYR A 11 0.56 33.40 17.94
C TYR A 11 1.88 34.17 17.84
N SER A 12 2.71 34.08 18.86
CA SER A 12 4.13 34.16 18.65
C SER A 12 4.47 32.92 17.82
N TYR A 13 4.65 33.08 16.52
CA TYR A 13 5.42 32.16 15.72
C TYR A 13 6.83 32.21 16.33
N GLY A 14 7.04 31.44 17.41
CA GLY A 14 8.38 31.13 17.85
C GLY A 14 9.07 30.45 16.68
N ASP A 15 10.18 30.99 16.24
CA ASP A 15 10.98 30.52 15.11
C ASP A 15 11.31 29.04 15.28
N MET A 16 10.43 28.14 14.78
CA MET A 16 10.69 26.71 14.78
C MET A 16 11.79 26.47 13.76
N ASN A 17 13.00 26.30 14.24
CA ASN A 17 14.17 26.10 13.39
C ASN A 17 14.15 24.67 12.83
N LEU A 18 14.05 24.53 11.50
CA LEU A 18 14.12 23.25 10.80
C LEU A 18 15.36 22.43 11.18
N GLN A 19 16.45 23.09 11.50
CA GLN A 19 17.68 22.44 11.94
C GLN A 19 17.47 21.70 13.27
N TYR A 20 16.68 22.26 14.19
CA TYR A 20 16.35 21.61 15.48
C TYR A 20 15.47 20.38 15.29
N LEU A 21 14.60 20.37 14.25
CA LEU A 21 13.84 19.15 13.88
C LEU A 21 14.80 18.05 13.39
N LYS A 22 15.79 18.39 12.55
CA LYS A 22 16.82 17.43 12.11
C LYS A 22 17.59 16.86 13.30
N TYR A 23 17.96 17.71 14.25
CA TYR A 23 18.65 17.28 15.47
C TYR A 23 17.81 16.33 16.32
N ALA A 24 16.54 16.65 16.52
CA ALA A 24 15.64 15.79 17.29
C ALA A 24 15.45 14.42 16.62
N VAL A 25 15.28 14.38 15.31
CA VAL A 25 15.17 13.12 14.57
C VAL A 25 16.45 12.30 14.68
N GLU A 26 17.64 12.91 14.59
CA GLU A 26 18.93 12.18 14.73
C GLU A 26 19.16 11.67 16.16
N VAL A 27 18.78 12.42 17.18
CA VAL A 27 18.82 11.97 18.60
C VAL A 27 17.91 10.75 18.81
N ALA A 28 16.70 10.78 18.23
CA ALA A 28 15.77 9.66 18.29
C ALA A 28 16.33 8.40 17.61
N ASN A 29 16.92 8.57 16.42
CA ASN A 29 17.52 7.45 15.67
C ASN A 29 18.75 6.85 16.36
N SER A 30 19.54 7.68 17.03
CA SER A 30 20.79 7.28 17.70
C SER A 30 20.58 6.76 19.13
N GLY A 31 19.42 7.05 19.78
CA GLY A 31 19.11 6.70 21.17
C GLY A 31 20.08 7.34 22.19
N SER A 32 20.93 8.28 21.78
CA SER A 32 21.96 8.91 22.58
C SER A 32 22.34 10.28 22.02
N ILE A 33 22.37 11.31 22.87
CA ILE A 33 22.80 12.66 22.45
C ILE A 33 24.26 12.66 22.01
N ASN A 34 25.13 11.89 22.67
CA ASN A 34 26.54 11.82 22.31
C ASN A 34 26.74 11.23 20.91
N LYS A 35 26.11 10.07 20.63
CA LYS A 35 26.17 9.43 19.30
C LYS A 35 25.56 10.30 18.21
N ALA A 36 24.48 11.00 18.52
CA ALA A 36 23.87 11.94 17.59
C ALA A 36 24.80 13.15 17.30
N ALA A 37 25.45 13.69 18.33
CA ALA A 37 26.38 14.79 18.19
C ALA A 37 27.61 14.40 17.31
N GLU A 38 28.16 13.19 17.49
CA GLU A 38 29.22 12.66 16.64
C GLU A 38 28.77 12.58 15.18
N LYS A 39 27.61 12.03 14.90
CA LYS A 39 27.07 11.94 13.52
C LYS A 39 26.77 13.29 12.90
N LEU A 40 26.40 14.28 13.71
CA LEU A 40 26.10 15.64 13.26
C LEU A 40 27.34 16.53 13.23
N TYR A 41 28.52 16.00 13.55
CA TYR A 41 29.79 16.73 13.62
C TYR A 41 29.70 18.00 14.49
N MET A 42 29.07 17.89 15.67
CA MET A 42 28.89 19.00 16.61
C MET A 42 29.14 18.57 18.06
N ASP A 43 29.38 19.58 18.92
CA ASP A 43 29.57 19.33 20.35
C ASP A 43 28.27 18.86 21.02
N GLN A 44 28.37 17.86 21.91
CA GLN A 44 27.27 17.33 22.67
C GLN A 44 26.52 18.38 23.48
N SER A 45 27.26 19.33 24.09
CA SER A 45 26.69 20.44 24.85
C SER A 45 25.80 21.35 23.99
N ASN A 46 26.22 21.63 22.77
CA ASN A 46 25.45 22.40 21.80
C ASN A 46 24.19 21.66 21.36
N LEU A 47 24.31 20.37 20.99
CA LEU A 47 23.16 19.56 20.63
C LEU A 47 22.14 19.48 21.77
N SER A 48 22.62 19.24 23.00
CA SER A 48 21.77 19.19 24.19
C SER A 48 21.01 20.50 24.44
N ARG A 49 21.64 21.65 24.17
CA ARG A 49 21.02 22.97 24.29
C ARG A 49 19.94 23.15 23.22
N CYS A 50 20.23 22.84 21.94
CA CYS A 50 19.27 22.93 20.85
C CYS A 50 18.02 22.07 21.11
N ILE A 51 18.17 20.85 21.65
CA ILE A 51 17.05 20.00 22.01
C ILE A 51 16.22 20.64 23.13
N LYS A 52 16.84 21.21 24.17
CA LYS A 52 16.11 21.90 25.25
C LYS A 52 15.35 23.14 24.75
N GLU A 53 15.97 23.91 23.85
CA GLU A 53 15.32 25.06 23.24
C GLU A 53 14.12 24.64 22.40
N LEU A 54 14.23 23.55 21.65
CA LEU A 54 13.13 22.97 20.89
C LEU A 54 11.99 22.52 21.83
N GLU A 55 12.30 21.72 22.86
CA GLU A 55 11.33 21.27 23.85
C GLU A 55 10.62 22.45 24.55
N SER A 56 11.36 23.51 24.86
CA SER A 56 10.80 24.73 25.44
C SER A 56 9.89 25.47 24.47
N SER A 57 10.23 25.52 23.18
CA SER A 57 9.42 26.20 22.15
C SER A 57 8.10 25.49 21.87
N VAL A 58 8.09 24.15 21.93
CA VAL A 58 6.87 23.34 21.71
C VAL A 58 6.10 23.04 22.99
N GLY A 59 6.69 23.33 24.16
CA GLY A 59 6.04 23.17 25.47
C GLY A 59 5.91 21.73 25.96
N VAL A 60 6.62 20.78 25.32
CA VAL A 60 6.60 19.36 25.71
C VAL A 60 8.00 18.77 25.74
N ASN A 61 8.25 17.81 26.62
CA ASN A 61 9.49 17.04 26.60
C ASN A 61 9.39 15.98 25.50
N ILE A 62 10.28 16.07 24.49
CA ILE A 62 10.38 15.09 23.41
C ILE A 62 11.13 13.85 23.89
N PHE A 63 12.10 14.05 24.81
CA PHE A 63 12.96 13.01 25.31
C PHE A 63 12.96 12.90 26.84
N GLU A 64 12.97 11.68 27.33
CA GLU A 64 13.25 11.33 28.72
C GLU A 64 14.72 10.91 28.84
N ARG A 65 15.45 11.59 29.75
CA ARG A 65 16.88 11.34 29.99
C ARG A 65 17.06 10.34 31.13
N SER A 66 17.87 9.33 30.92
CA SER A 66 18.23 8.35 31.93
C SER A 66 19.73 8.05 31.91
N SER A 67 20.23 7.38 32.95
CA SER A 67 21.63 6.90 33.01
C SER A 67 21.96 5.88 31.88
N ARG A 68 20.94 5.32 31.21
CA ARG A 68 21.05 4.36 30.12
C ARG A 68 20.95 4.97 28.73
N GLY A 69 20.79 6.30 28.64
CA GLY A 69 20.64 7.03 27.39
C GLY A 69 19.34 7.85 27.32
N VAL A 70 18.87 8.07 26.12
CA VAL A 70 17.68 8.87 25.82
C VAL A 70 16.56 7.96 25.32
N LYS A 71 15.37 8.09 25.94
CA LYS A 71 14.13 7.47 25.47
C LYS A 71 13.21 8.53 24.90
N ILE A 72 12.40 8.17 23.92
CA ILE A 72 11.37 9.04 23.36
C ILE A 72 10.19 9.04 24.32
N SER A 73 9.66 10.22 24.65
CA SER A 73 8.43 10.34 25.46
C SER A 73 7.18 10.05 24.59
N PRO A 74 6.00 9.76 25.17
CA PRO A 74 4.77 9.59 24.40
C PRO A 74 4.43 10.81 23.52
N HIS A 75 4.62 12.04 24.03
CA HIS A 75 4.47 13.26 23.23
C HIS A 75 5.59 13.42 22.20
N GLY A 76 6.79 12.91 22.48
CA GLY A 76 7.92 12.88 21.57
C GLY A 76 7.68 11.99 20.35
N GLU A 77 7.00 10.86 20.49
CA GLU A 77 6.65 10.00 19.37
C GLU A 77 5.76 10.72 18.36
N GLU A 78 4.74 11.40 18.84
CA GLU A 78 3.85 12.19 18.02
C GLU A 78 4.59 13.37 17.36
N PHE A 79 5.36 14.13 18.14
CA PHE A 79 6.18 15.23 17.63
C PHE A 79 7.13 14.77 16.53
N LEU A 80 7.88 13.69 16.74
CA LEU A 80 8.84 13.16 15.77
C LEU A 80 8.19 12.67 14.48
N LYS A 81 6.97 12.17 14.55
CA LYS A 81 6.17 11.82 13.37
C LYS A 81 5.94 13.06 12.49
N TYR A 82 5.48 14.16 13.08
CA TYR A 82 5.28 15.42 12.34
C TYR A 82 6.61 16.05 11.90
N ALA A 83 7.63 16.04 12.74
CA ALA A 83 8.95 16.54 12.38
C ALA A 83 9.56 15.85 11.14
N LYS A 84 9.46 14.52 11.06
CA LYS A 84 9.90 13.75 9.89
C LYS A 84 9.13 14.14 8.63
N ASN A 85 7.81 14.34 8.74
CA ASN A 85 6.98 14.75 7.60
C ASN A 85 7.36 16.16 7.10
N ILE A 86 7.58 17.11 8.00
CA ILE A 86 8.02 18.49 7.65
C ILE A 86 9.38 18.43 6.94
N LEU A 87 10.35 17.72 7.50
CA LEU A 87 11.68 17.60 6.90
C LEU A 87 11.63 16.97 5.51
N LYS A 88 10.77 15.98 5.31
CA LYS A 88 10.56 15.37 4.02
C LYS A 88 9.96 16.35 3.00
N GLN A 89 9.01 17.19 3.42
CA GLN A 89 8.46 18.24 2.55
C GLN A 89 9.52 19.28 2.17
N VAL A 90 10.40 19.66 3.11
CA VAL A 90 11.54 20.55 2.84
C VAL A 90 12.50 19.91 1.84
N ASP A 91 12.87 18.64 2.04
CA ASP A 91 13.75 17.92 1.11
C ASP A 91 13.13 17.83 -0.29
N THR A 92 11.81 17.62 -0.36
CA THR A 92 11.06 17.63 -1.64
C THR A 92 11.14 18.99 -2.31
N LEU A 93 10.91 20.07 -1.56
CA LEU A 93 11.00 21.46 -2.06
C LEU A 93 12.41 21.78 -2.53
N GLU A 94 13.44 21.47 -1.73
CA GLU A 94 14.84 21.69 -2.10
C GLU A 94 15.22 20.93 -3.38
N ASN A 95 14.74 19.68 -3.52
CA ASN A 95 14.98 18.87 -4.71
C ASN A 95 14.26 19.42 -5.95
N MET A 96 13.05 19.99 -5.80
CA MET A 96 12.31 20.65 -6.91
C MET A 96 13.09 21.84 -7.50
N PHE A 97 13.85 22.58 -6.68
CA PHE A 97 14.55 23.77 -7.12
C PHE A 97 16.07 23.57 -7.35
N ARG A 98 16.64 22.47 -6.89
CA ARG A 98 18.04 22.11 -7.15
C ARG A 98 18.28 21.38 -8.46
N SER A 99 17.25 20.98 -9.18
CA SER A 99 17.40 20.16 -10.39
C SER A 99 17.72 20.99 -11.63
N ASP A 100 19.01 21.27 -11.83
CA ASP A 100 19.60 21.32 -13.17
C ASP A 100 19.78 19.89 -13.78
N PHE A 101 19.37 18.85 -13.03
CA PHE A 101 19.28 17.49 -13.52
C PHE A 101 17.83 17.20 -13.92
N ALA A 102 17.62 16.74 -15.13
CA ALA A 102 16.33 16.30 -15.65
C ALA A 102 15.62 15.46 -14.58
N GLU A 103 14.50 15.96 -14.07
CA GLU A 103 13.75 15.34 -12.98
C GLU A 103 13.34 13.95 -13.41
N LYS A 104 13.85 12.91 -12.74
CA LYS A 104 13.46 11.54 -13.02
C LYS A 104 11.96 11.41 -12.86
N LYS A 105 11.28 11.01 -13.91
CA LYS A 105 9.85 10.72 -13.84
C LYS A 105 9.61 9.59 -12.84
N LYS A 106 8.71 9.81 -11.87
CA LYS A 106 8.42 8.83 -10.83
C LYS A 106 7.00 8.32 -10.99
N PHE A 107 6.85 7.00 -10.91
CA PHE A 107 5.57 6.31 -10.81
C PHE A 107 5.61 5.34 -9.63
N SER A 108 4.55 5.30 -8.82
CA SER A 108 4.49 4.36 -7.72
C SER A 108 3.05 3.91 -7.44
N ILE A 109 2.86 2.60 -7.38
CA ILE A 109 1.54 2.01 -7.13
C ILE A 109 1.63 0.77 -6.23
N SER A 110 0.66 0.64 -5.32
CA SER A 110 0.43 -0.56 -4.52
C SER A 110 -0.86 -1.24 -4.98
N VAL A 111 -0.81 -2.53 -5.31
CA VAL A 111 -1.91 -3.23 -5.98
C VAL A 111 -2.23 -4.58 -5.29
N PRO A 112 -3.44 -5.13 -5.47
CA PRO A 112 -3.72 -6.50 -5.08
C PRO A 112 -2.97 -7.48 -5.99
N ARG A 113 -2.84 -8.73 -5.54
CA ARG A 113 -2.30 -9.81 -6.38
C ARG A 113 -3.32 -10.20 -7.45
N ALA A 114 -3.31 -9.50 -8.56
CA ALA A 114 -4.27 -9.62 -9.66
C ALA A 114 -3.56 -9.76 -11.01
N SER A 115 -3.88 -10.82 -11.77
CA SER A 115 -3.22 -11.08 -13.05
C SER A 115 -3.46 -9.99 -14.06
N TYR A 116 -4.68 -9.48 -14.16
CA TYR A 116 -5.01 -8.40 -15.08
C TYR A 116 -4.31 -7.07 -14.74
N VAL A 117 -4.07 -6.78 -13.45
CA VAL A 117 -3.31 -5.59 -13.04
C VAL A 117 -1.83 -5.75 -13.39
N GLY A 118 -1.29 -6.96 -13.21
CA GLY A 118 0.08 -7.29 -13.61
C GLY A 118 0.29 -7.19 -15.12
N GLU A 119 -0.69 -7.63 -15.93
CA GLU A 119 -0.70 -7.49 -17.39
C GLU A 119 -0.74 -6.01 -17.80
N ALA A 120 -1.62 -5.23 -17.18
CA ALA A 120 -1.68 -3.78 -17.42
C ALA A 120 -0.37 -3.08 -17.08
N PHE A 121 0.29 -3.49 -15.98
CA PHE A 121 1.59 -2.96 -15.61
C PHE A 121 2.69 -3.37 -16.62
N SER A 122 2.68 -4.60 -17.10
CA SER A 122 3.61 -5.07 -18.11
C SER A 122 3.45 -4.28 -19.42
N SER A 123 2.23 -4.06 -19.90
CA SER A 123 1.93 -3.23 -21.05
C SER A 123 2.35 -1.76 -20.84
N PHE A 124 2.04 -1.19 -19.69
CA PHE A 124 2.48 0.15 -19.31
C PHE A 124 4.01 0.27 -19.32
N SER A 125 4.74 -0.74 -18.84
CA SER A 125 6.21 -0.71 -18.80
C SER A 125 6.84 -0.57 -20.19
N LEU A 126 6.19 -1.07 -21.23
CA LEU A 126 6.64 -0.92 -22.64
C LEU A 126 6.46 0.52 -23.16
N SER A 127 5.59 1.30 -22.54
CA SER A 127 5.33 2.71 -22.89
C SER A 127 6.22 3.70 -22.15
N LEU A 128 7.09 3.24 -21.24
CA LEU A 128 7.99 4.11 -20.50
C LEU A 128 8.98 4.81 -21.44
N PRO A 129 9.38 6.08 -21.16
CA PRO A 129 10.30 6.81 -22.00
C PRO A 129 11.63 6.08 -22.18
N THR A 130 12.16 6.09 -23.40
CA THR A 130 13.50 5.56 -23.72
C THR A 130 14.61 6.58 -23.45
N ASP A 131 14.24 7.85 -23.32
CA ASP A 131 15.09 8.99 -23.04
C ASP A 131 14.74 9.59 -21.65
N GLY A 132 15.76 10.05 -20.96
CA GLY A 132 15.62 10.56 -19.58
C GLY A 132 15.59 9.45 -18.53
N GLY A 133 15.64 9.86 -17.26
CA GLY A 133 15.58 8.94 -16.12
C GLY A 133 14.14 8.73 -15.63
N PHE A 134 13.82 7.51 -15.20
CA PHE A 134 12.59 7.24 -14.48
C PHE A 134 12.83 6.27 -13.31
N GLU A 135 11.93 6.31 -12.33
CA GLU A 135 11.87 5.36 -11.22
C GLU A 135 10.43 4.85 -11.10
N VAL A 136 10.25 3.54 -11.14
CA VAL A 136 8.94 2.89 -11.07
C VAL A 136 8.90 1.92 -9.90
N PHE A 137 7.91 2.09 -9.03
CA PHE A 137 7.67 1.23 -7.88
C PHE A 137 6.31 0.53 -8.03
N TYR A 138 6.33 -0.76 -8.28
CA TYR A 138 5.14 -1.61 -8.32
C TYR A 138 5.20 -2.60 -7.17
N LYS A 139 4.16 -2.62 -6.32
CA LYS A 139 4.13 -3.45 -5.11
C LYS A 139 2.82 -4.17 -4.95
N GLU A 140 2.87 -5.49 -5.01
CA GLU A 140 1.72 -6.31 -4.66
C GLU A 140 1.54 -6.40 -3.13
N THR A 141 0.29 -6.18 -2.65
CA THR A 141 -0.01 -6.14 -1.22
C THR A 141 -1.52 -6.26 -0.96
N ASN A 142 -1.94 -6.22 0.32
CA ASN A 142 -3.35 -6.17 0.70
C ASN A 142 -3.89 -4.71 0.76
N ALA A 143 -5.23 -4.58 0.85
CA ALA A 143 -5.93 -3.30 0.85
C ALA A 143 -5.41 -2.33 1.91
N LEU A 144 -5.27 -2.76 3.16
CA LEU A 144 -4.82 -1.90 4.25
C LEU A 144 -3.39 -1.41 4.08
N ARG A 145 -2.52 -2.28 3.60
CA ARG A 145 -1.12 -1.93 3.36
C ARG A 145 -1.00 -0.99 2.15
N ALA A 146 -1.87 -1.13 1.14
CA ALA A 146 -1.96 -0.17 0.03
C ALA A 146 -2.37 1.22 0.53
N ILE A 147 -3.41 1.31 1.36
CA ILE A 147 -3.83 2.56 2.01
C ILE A 147 -2.68 3.17 2.82
N LYS A 148 -2.02 2.36 3.67
CA LYS A 148 -0.88 2.82 4.47
C LYS A 148 0.29 3.30 3.61
N ASN A 149 0.58 2.62 2.50
CA ASN A 149 1.65 3.02 1.59
C ASN A 149 1.38 4.41 0.98
N ILE A 150 0.14 4.75 0.64
CA ILE A 150 -0.22 6.09 0.14
C ILE A 150 -0.06 7.15 1.25
N LEU A 151 -0.50 6.84 2.46
CA LEU A 151 -0.49 7.79 3.58
C LEU A 151 0.91 8.05 4.14
N GLU A 152 1.76 7.01 4.21
CA GLU A 152 3.00 7.02 4.99
C GLU A 152 4.28 6.72 4.19
N ALA A 153 4.18 6.09 3.00
CA ALA A 153 5.34 5.55 2.28
C ALA A 153 5.53 6.09 0.84
N ASP A 154 4.96 7.28 0.52
CA ASP A 154 5.11 7.97 -0.78
C ASP A 154 4.60 7.21 -2.01
N TYR A 155 3.76 6.22 -1.84
CA TYR A 155 3.04 5.68 -2.98
C TYR A 155 1.97 6.67 -3.42
N ARG A 156 1.90 6.94 -4.73
CA ARG A 156 0.97 7.93 -5.30
C ARG A 156 -0.40 7.32 -5.56
N LEU A 157 -0.40 6.08 -6.06
CA LEU A 157 -1.60 5.32 -6.39
C LEU A 157 -1.68 4.03 -5.56
N GLY A 158 -2.88 3.54 -5.41
CA GLY A 158 -3.16 2.21 -4.88
C GLY A 158 -4.38 1.60 -5.57
N ILE A 159 -4.41 0.28 -5.67
CA ILE A 159 -5.61 -0.47 -5.97
C ILE A 159 -5.89 -1.33 -4.75
N ILE A 160 -7.09 -1.21 -4.21
CA ILE A 160 -7.55 -2.05 -3.10
C ILE A 160 -8.62 -3.01 -3.59
N ARG A 161 -8.61 -4.21 -3.03
CA ARG A 161 -9.60 -5.25 -3.31
C ARG A 161 -10.34 -5.62 -2.03
N TYR A 162 -11.66 -5.70 -2.12
CA TYR A 162 -12.52 -6.15 -1.02
C TYR A 162 -13.82 -6.76 -1.57
N ALA A 163 -14.49 -7.58 -0.75
CA ALA A 163 -15.80 -8.10 -1.10
C ALA A 163 -16.87 -7.01 -0.96
N GLU A 164 -17.87 -7.02 -1.84
CA GLU A 164 -18.88 -5.96 -1.96
C GLU A 164 -19.58 -5.61 -0.65
N HIS A 165 -19.81 -6.59 0.24
CA HIS A 165 -20.46 -6.34 1.53
C HIS A 165 -19.62 -5.43 2.48
N TYR A 166 -18.33 -5.16 2.16
CA TYR A 166 -17.48 -4.20 2.87
C TYR A 166 -17.42 -2.83 2.16
N ASP A 167 -18.21 -2.58 1.11
CA ASP A 167 -18.11 -1.40 0.27
C ASP A 167 -18.29 -0.11 1.08
N GLU A 168 -19.33 -0.03 1.92
CA GLU A 168 -19.58 1.12 2.79
C GLU A 168 -18.45 1.36 3.78
N TYR A 169 -17.98 0.31 4.45
CA TYR A 169 -16.87 0.38 5.38
C TYR A 169 -15.59 0.97 4.75
N TYR A 170 -15.24 0.50 3.53
CA TYR A 170 -14.06 1.01 2.84
C TYR A 170 -14.24 2.45 2.36
N LYS A 171 -15.41 2.82 1.85
CA LYS A 171 -15.71 4.19 1.42
C LYS A 171 -15.58 5.18 2.57
N GLU A 172 -16.23 4.91 3.70
CA GLU A 172 -16.12 5.75 4.91
C GLU A 172 -14.67 5.88 5.37
N MET A 173 -13.94 4.76 5.45
CA MET A 173 -12.54 4.77 5.86
C MET A 173 -11.66 5.59 4.90
N LEU A 174 -11.90 5.53 3.59
CA LEU A 174 -11.13 6.28 2.59
C LEU A 174 -11.43 7.79 2.71
N GLU A 175 -12.69 8.16 2.89
CA GLU A 175 -13.12 9.54 3.08
C GLU A 175 -12.51 10.16 4.35
N ASP A 176 -12.58 9.46 5.47
CA ASP A 176 -11.98 9.87 6.74
C ASP A 176 -10.46 10.08 6.64
N LYS A 177 -9.79 9.31 5.78
CA LYS A 177 -8.34 9.43 5.52
C LYS A 177 -7.99 10.44 4.44
N GLY A 178 -8.97 11.15 3.86
CA GLY A 178 -8.73 12.12 2.80
C GLY A 178 -8.25 11.50 1.48
N LEU A 179 -8.71 10.29 1.18
CA LEU A 179 -8.42 9.60 -0.08
C LEU A 179 -9.61 9.71 -1.04
N SER A 180 -9.31 9.92 -2.33
CA SER A 180 -10.25 9.73 -3.44
C SER A 180 -10.25 8.26 -3.85
N TYR A 181 -11.38 7.81 -4.40
CA TYR A 181 -11.53 6.43 -4.85
C TYR A 181 -12.38 6.35 -6.12
N GLU A 182 -12.02 5.43 -7.02
CA GLU A 182 -12.72 5.18 -8.27
C GLU A 182 -12.84 3.68 -8.51
N LEU A 183 -14.04 3.19 -8.83
CA LEU A 183 -14.29 1.79 -9.12
C LEU A 183 -13.58 1.40 -10.44
N ILE A 184 -12.72 0.38 -10.37
CA ILE A 184 -12.06 -0.18 -11.54
C ILE A 184 -12.86 -1.36 -12.11
N ALA A 185 -13.13 -2.36 -11.27
CA ALA A 185 -13.79 -3.59 -11.69
C ALA A 185 -14.64 -4.19 -10.58
N GLU A 186 -15.74 -4.81 -10.98
CA GLU A 186 -16.53 -5.74 -10.17
C GLU A 186 -16.47 -7.11 -10.83
N PHE A 187 -16.24 -8.15 -10.03
CA PHE A 187 -16.08 -9.50 -10.56
C PHE A 187 -16.36 -10.56 -9.49
N ARG A 188 -16.54 -11.80 -9.96
CA ARG A 188 -16.56 -12.98 -9.13
C ARG A 188 -15.25 -13.73 -9.31
N TYR A 189 -14.71 -14.30 -8.24
CA TYR A 189 -13.57 -15.19 -8.37
C TYR A 189 -13.95 -16.46 -9.13
N GLN A 190 -13.03 -16.90 -9.99
CA GLN A 190 -13.12 -18.15 -10.72
C GLN A 190 -11.99 -19.09 -10.30
N PRO A 191 -12.21 -20.42 -10.27
CA PRO A 191 -11.14 -21.36 -9.98
C PRO A 191 -10.22 -21.55 -11.18
N VAL A 192 -8.91 -21.43 -10.91
CA VAL A 192 -7.83 -21.79 -11.85
C VAL A 192 -7.12 -23.02 -11.33
N MET A 193 -6.80 -23.95 -12.23
CA MET A 193 -6.15 -25.20 -11.90
C MET A 193 -5.27 -25.68 -13.06
N ASN A 194 -4.47 -26.70 -12.82
CA ASN A 194 -3.70 -27.38 -13.86
C ASN A 194 -4.62 -27.98 -14.92
N GLU A 195 -4.25 -27.87 -16.19
CA GLU A 195 -5.02 -28.44 -17.33
C GLU A 195 -5.19 -29.98 -17.25
N HIS A 196 -4.31 -30.66 -16.51
CA HIS A 196 -4.38 -32.11 -16.25
C HIS A 196 -5.14 -32.45 -14.94
N SER A 197 -5.77 -31.48 -14.28
CA SER A 197 -6.62 -31.76 -13.13
C SER A 197 -7.78 -32.65 -13.52
N SER A 198 -8.18 -33.58 -12.64
CA SER A 198 -9.32 -34.51 -12.88
C SER A 198 -10.64 -33.80 -13.17
N ILE A 199 -10.76 -32.53 -12.80
CA ILE A 199 -11.97 -31.70 -13.00
C ILE A 199 -11.80 -30.67 -14.14
N ALA A 200 -10.62 -30.58 -14.74
CA ALA A 200 -10.34 -29.59 -15.79
C ALA A 200 -11.16 -29.80 -17.08
N SER A 201 -11.63 -31.02 -17.33
CA SER A 201 -12.48 -31.34 -18.49
C SER A 201 -13.95 -30.91 -18.33
N LYS A 202 -14.39 -30.53 -17.12
CA LYS A 202 -15.74 -30.04 -16.87
C LYS A 202 -15.93 -28.65 -17.48
N GLU A 203 -17.11 -28.34 -17.98
CA GLU A 203 -17.46 -26.99 -18.44
C GLU A 203 -17.62 -26.05 -17.28
N GLU A 204 -18.30 -26.52 -16.21
CA GLU A 204 -18.56 -25.77 -14.98
C GLU A 204 -18.12 -26.58 -13.76
N ILE A 205 -17.56 -25.90 -12.78
CA ILE A 205 -17.09 -26.46 -11.51
C ILE A 205 -18.05 -26.11 -10.39
N THR A 206 -18.35 -27.09 -9.54
CA THR A 206 -19.13 -26.90 -8.31
C THR A 206 -18.23 -26.88 -7.07
N PHE A 207 -18.74 -26.40 -5.94
CA PHE A 207 -18.02 -26.49 -4.67
C PHE A 207 -17.72 -27.94 -4.25
N ALA A 208 -18.63 -28.87 -4.58
CA ALA A 208 -18.42 -30.29 -4.34
C ALA A 208 -17.22 -30.85 -5.12
N ASP A 209 -16.96 -30.35 -6.33
CA ASP A 209 -15.79 -30.75 -7.13
C ASP A 209 -14.46 -30.29 -6.52
N LEU A 210 -14.49 -29.22 -5.75
CA LEU A 210 -13.31 -28.64 -5.09
C LEU A 210 -13.05 -29.21 -3.70
N ALA A 211 -14.01 -29.93 -3.11
CA ALA A 211 -13.94 -30.38 -1.72
C ALA A 211 -12.73 -31.30 -1.41
N ASP A 212 -12.32 -32.14 -2.36
CA ASP A 212 -11.17 -33.03 -2.24
C ASP A 212 -9.84 -32.42 -2.74
N LYS A 213 -9.88 -31.21 -3.29
CA LYS A 213 -8.72 -30.51 -3.82
C LYS A 213 -8.01 -29.70 -2.72
N THR A 214 -6.81 -29.27 -3.03
CA THR A 214 -6.02 -28.37 -2.15
C THR A 214 -6.08 -26.96 -2.69
N GLU A 215 -6.61 -26.03 -1.90
CA GLU A 215 -6.64 -24.62 -2.26
C GLU A 215 -5.26 -23.99 -2.03
N ILE A 216 -4.73 -23.28 -3.04
CA ILE A 216 -3.61 -22.35 -2.89
C ILE A 216 -4.22 -20.98 -2.57
N ALA A 217 -4.04 -20.52 -1.34
CA ALA A 217 -4.66 -19.31 -0.83
C ALA A 217 -3.64 -18.23 -0.51
N HIS A 218 -4.06 -16.97 -0.63
CA HIS A 218 -3.26 -15.85 -0.11
C HIS A 218 -3.31 -15.83 1.42
N ALA A 219 -2.16 -15.52 2.03
CA ALA A 219 -2.02 -15.46 3.48
C ALA A 219 -2.36 -14.08 4.09
N ASP A 220 -2.68 -13.09 3.25
CA ASP A 220 -2.95 -11.73 3.74
C ASP A 220 -4.44 -11.54 4.08
N PRO A 221 -4.78 -11.20 5.34
CA PRO A 221 -6.12 -10.74 5.67
C PRO A 221 -6.36 -9.38 5.02
N TYR A 222 -7.54 -9.19 4.40
CA TYR A 222 -7.90 -7.90 3.82
C TYR A 222 -8.92 -7.11 4.65
N VAL A 223 -9.40 -7.70 5.72
CA VAL A 223 -10.27 -7.02 6.69
C VAL A 223 -9.52 -6.87 8.01
N PRO A 224 -9.35 -5.65 8.53
CA PRO A 224 -8.44 -5.36 9.66
C PRO A 224 -8.76 -6.07 10.95
N PHE A 225 -10.03 -6.35 11.19
CA PHE A 225 -10.56 -6.87 12.46
C PHE A 225 -10.89 -8.36 12.42
N LEU A 226 -10.70 -9.00 11.28
CA LEU A 226 -10.90 -10.45 11.14
C LEU A 226 -9.56 -11.16 11.07
N SER A 227 -9.45 -12.28 11.75
CA SER A 227 -8.33 -13.20 11.57
C SER A 227 -8.37 -13.81 10.18
N LEU A 228 -7.22 -14.23 9.65
CA LEU A 228 -7.15 -14.92 8.36
C LEU A 228 -8.09 -16.12 8.28
N ALA A 229 -8.25 -16.85 9.38
CA ALA A 229 -9.15 -18.01 9.47
C ALA A 229 -10.62 -17.60 9.38
N GLU A 230 -11.00 -16.47 9.99
CA GLU A 230 -12.38 -15.96 9.94
C GLU A 230 -12.71 -15.44 8.55
N VAL A 231 -11.82 -14.65 7.95
CA VAL A 231 -11.96 -14.18 6.57
C VAL A 231 -12.15 -15.35 5.61
N LYS A 232 -11.34 -16.40 5.74
CA LYS A 232 -11.44 -17.58 4.86
C LYS A 232 -12.71 -18.41 5.09
N LYS A 233 -13.23 -18.46 6.31
CA LYS A 233 -14.54 -19.11 6.58
C LYS A 233 -15.70 -18.37 5.94
N GLU A 234 -15.65 -17.03 5.93
CA GLU A 234 -16.71 -16.23 5.33
C GLU A 234 -16.68 -16.24 3.81
N GLU A 235 -15.49 -16.41 3.21
CA GLU A 235 -15.31 -16.14 1.79
C GLU A 235 -15.52 -17.33 0.88
N LEU A 236 -15.03 -18.47 1.27
CA LEU A 236 -14.98 -19.61 0.38
C LEU A 236 -15.47 -20.86 1.09
N PRO A 237 -16.21 -21.69 0.39
CA PRO A 237 -16.72 -22.91 0.99
C PRO A 237 -15.57 -23.84 1.33
N GLN A 238 -15.71 -24.44 2.37
CA GLN A 238 -15.18 -25.58 3.08
C GLN A 238 -14.18 -26.48 2.34
N THR A 239 -13.07 -25.93 1.91
CA THR A 239 -11.92 -26.74 1.56
C THR A 239 -11.10 -26.97 2.83
N GLU A 240 -10.97 -28.20 3.27
CA GLU A 240 -10.18 -28.53 4.46
C GLU A 240 -8.66 -28.44 4.24
N ARG A 241 -8.24 -28.48 2.97
CA ARG A 241 -6.84 -28.53 2.57
C ARG A 241 -6.42 -27.22 1.95
N ARG A 242 -5.51 -26.47 2.62
CA ARG A 242 -5.01 -25.18 2.15
C ARG A 242 -3.50 -25.08 2.26
N ILE A 243 -2.89 -24.48 1.23
CA ILE A 243 -1.50 -24.02 1.21
C ILE A 243 -1.54 -22.50 1.15
N PHE A 244 -1.07 -21.84 2.20
CA PHE A 244 -1.00 -20.38 2.23
C PHE A 244 0.31 -19.90 1.63
N VAL A 245 0.23 -19.05 0.63
CA VAL A 245 1.38 -18.50 -0.10
C VAL A 245 1.31 -16.98 -0.10
N PHE A 246 2.45 -16.34 0.16
CA PHE A 246 2.56 -14.88 0.17
C PHE A 246 2.96 -14.33 -1.21
N GLU A 247 3.78 -15.06 -1.96
CA GLU A 247 4.34 -14.62 -3.23
C GLU A 247 3.56 -15.18 -4.41
N ARG A 248 3.15 -14.30 -5.35
CA ARG A 248 2.34 -14.69 -6.49
C ARG A 248 3.03 -15.68 -7.43
N ALA A 249 4.32 -15.49 -7.70
CA ALA A 249 5.06 -16.37 -8.60
C ALA A 249 5.00 -17.83 -8.12
N SER A 250 5.16 -18.08 -6.82
CA SER A 250 5.08 -19.42 -6.23
C SER A 250 3.69 -20.06 -6.38
N GLN A 251 2.63 -19.27 -6.46
CA GLN A 251 1.27 -19.80 -6.63
C GLN A 251 1.07 -20.45 -8.02
N PHE A 252 1.49 -19.78 -9.07
CA PHE A 252 1.40 -20.33 -10.44
C PHE A 252 2.29 -21.54 -10.63
N GLU A 253 3.49 -21.53 -10.04
CA GLU A 253 4.39 -22.70 -10.06
C GLU A 253 3.79 -23.92 -9.35
N LEU A 254 3.16 -23.72 -8.19
CA LEU A 254 2.48 -24.80 -7.47
C LEU A 254 1.31 -25.37 -8.27
N LEU A 255 0.45 -24.49 -8.81
CA LEU A 255 -0.66 -24.90 -9.68
C LEU A 255 -0.18 -25.70 -10.90
N SER A 256 0.89 -25.22 -11.54
CA SER A 256 1.46 -25.88 -12.74
C SER A 256 2.01 -27.28 -12.44
N LYS A 257 2.54 -27.52 -11.22
CA LYS A 257 3.19 -28.76 -10.83
C LYS A 257 2.27 -29.79 -10.19
N ASP A 258 1.22 -29.34 -9.51
CA ASP A 258 0.32 -30.24 -8.77
C ASP A 258 -1.13 -30.15 -9.28
N PRO A 259 -1.60 -31.12 -10.09
CA PRO A 259 -2.96 -31.14 -10.62
C PRO A 259 -4.06 -31.34 -9.59
N ARG A 260 -3.71 -31.56 -8.31
CA ARG A 260 -4.67 -31.65 -7.21
C ARG A 260 -4.97 -30.30 -6.59
N THR A 261 -4.29 -29.24 -7.05
CA THR A 261 -4.44 -27.88 -6.51
C THR A 261 -5.34 -27.01 -7.37
N PHE A 262 -5.93 -26.01 -6.74
CA PHE A 262 -6.66 -24.94 -7.42
C PHE A 262 -6.47 -23.63 -6.65
N MET A 263 -6.79 -22.51 -7.28
CA MET A 263 -6.75 -21.18 -6.69
C MET A 263 -7.94 -20.35 -7.18
N TRP A 264 -8.55 -19.58 -6.30
CA TRP A 264 -9.54 -18.57 -6.65
C TRP A 264 -8.85 -17.30 -7.14
N VAL A 265 -9.21 -16.83 -8.33
CA VAL A 265 -8.59 -15.67 -8.99
C VAL A 265 -9.62 -14.72 -9.58
N SER A 266 -9.26 -13.45 -9.72
CA SER A 266 -9.88 -12.56 -10.71
C SER A 266 -9.38 -12.99 -12.10
N ALA A 267 -10.00 -12.45 -13.17
CA ALA A 267 -9.63 -12.79 -14.54
C ALA A 267 -8.11 -12.87 -14.78
N VAL A 268 -7.69 -13.95 -15.44
CA VAL A 268 -6.29 -14.22 -15.78
C VAL A 268 -6.12 -14.15 -17.30
N PRO A 269 -5.12 -13.40 -17.82
CA PRO A 269 -4.84 -13.39 -19.25
C PRO A 269 -4.60 -14.80 -19.82
N ALA A 270 -5.15 -15.09 -20.99
CA ALA A 270 -4.99 -16.39 -21.65
C ALA A 270 -3.51 -16.75 -21.88
N SER A 271 -2.67 -15.76 -22.16
CA SER A 271 -1.22 -15.93 -22.30
C SER A 271 -0.57 -16.45 -21.02
N THR A 272 -1.00 -15.94 -19.86
CA THR A 272 -0.51 -16.40 -18.55
C THR A 272 -0.97 -17.84 -18.28
N LEU A 273 -2.26 -18.15 -18.51
CA LEU A 273 -2.78 -19.51 -18.36
C LEU A 273 -1.99 -20.51 -19.21
N ALA A 274 -1.82 -20.20 -20.50
CA ALA A 274 -1.07 -21.04 -21.43
C ALA A 274 0.39 -21.25 -21.02
N SER A 275 1.06 -20.21 -20.51
CA SER A 275 2.47 -20.27 -20.07
C SER A 275 2.71 -21.23 -18.92
N TYR A 276 1.69 -21.45 -18.07
CA TYR A 276 1.77 -22.32 -16.91
C TYR A 276 1.01 -23.64 -17.07
N GLY A 277 0.39 -23.92 -18.24
CA GLY A 277 -0.45 -25.11 -18.47
C GLY A 277 -1.67 -25.13 -17.53
N LEU A 278 -2.34 -23.99 -17.40
CA LEU A 278 -3.48 -23.80 -16.51
C LEU A 278 -4.76 -23.52 -17.29
N VAL A 279 -5.88 -23.84 -16.67
CA VAL A 279 -7.24 -23.53 -17.16
C VAL A 279 -8.04 -22.80 -16.07
N GLU A 280 -8.79 -21.79 -16.51
CA GLU A 280 -9.81 -21.12 -15.71
C GLU A 280 -11.17 -21.75 -15.99
N LYS A 281 -11.98 -21.95 -14.96
CA LYS A 281 -13.31 -22.54 -15.05
C LYS A 281 -14.34 -21.64 -14.38
N THR A 282 -15.58 -21.69 -14.85
CA THR A 282 -16.69 -21.02 -14.18
C THR A 282 -17.15 -21.83 -12.99
N CYS A 283 -17.56 -21.12 -11.91
CA CYS A 283 -18.20 -21.67 -10.75
C CYS A 283 -19.42 -20.82 -10.42
N ALA A 284 -20.60 -21.21 -10.90
CA ALA A 284 -21.83 -20.43 -10.71
C ALA A 284 -22.26 -20.34 -9.26
N GLU A 285 -21.91 -21.35 -8.44
CA GLU A 285 -22.20 -21.36 -7.00
C GLU A 285 -21.44 -20.25 -6.24
N ASN A 286 -20.35 -19.69 -6.83
CA ASN A 286 -19.64 -18.55 -6.24
C ASN A 286 -20.31 -17.24 -6.63
N GLU A 287 -21.29 -16.81 -5.84
CA GLU A 287 -22.05 -15.58 -6.05
C GLU A 287 -21.35 -14.33 -5.49
N LYS A 288 -20.25 -14.48 -4.75
CA LYS A 288 -19.58 -13.37 -4.08
C LYS A 288 -18.94 -12.40 -5.07
N ILE A 289 -19.33 -11.14 -4.95
CA ILE A 289 -18.80 -10.04 -5.77
C ILE A 289 -17.64 -9.39 -5.03
N TYR A 290 -16.58 -9.12 -5.76
CA TYR A 290 -15.40 -8.38 -5.32
C TYR A 290 -15.24 -7.11 -6.13
N LYS A 291 -14.73 -6.07 -5.48
CA LYS A 291 -14.44 -4.77 -6.10
C LYS A 291 -12.96 -4.49 -6.06
N ASP A 292 -12.41 -4.04 -7.18
CA ASP A 292 -11.13 -3.39 -7.26
C ASP A 292 -11.35 -1.89 -7.42
N VAL A 293 -10.73 -1.11 -6.54
CA VAL A 293 -10.93 0.33 -6.42
C VAL A 293 -9.59 1.04 -6.46
N LEU A 294 -9.41 1.98 -7.40
CA LEU A 294 -8.26 2.87 -7.46
C LEU A 294 -8.37 3.88 -6.33
N ILE A 295 -7.29 4.14 -5.62
CA ILE A 295 -7.22 5.10 -4.52
C ILE A 295 -6.00 6.00 -4.65
N TYR A 296 -6.15 7.29 -4.27
CA TYR A 296 -5.09 8.29 -4.23
C TYR A 296 -5.49 9.46 -3.29
N LYS A 297 -4.57 10.33 -2.92
CA LYS A 297 -4.89 11.50 -2.06
C LYS A 297 -5.82 12.46 -2.79
N LYS A 298 -6.79 13.08 -2.08
CA LYS A 298 -7.79 14.02 -2.67
C LYS A 298 -7.16 15.21 -3.40
N ASP A 299 -6.01 15.66 -2.93
CA ASP A 299 -5.26 16.80 -3.48
C ASP A 299 -4.21 16.38 -4.53
N TYR A 300 -4.10 15.09 -4.82
CA TYR A 300 -3.14 14.59 -5.79
C TYR A 300 -3.63 14.75 -7.22
N VAL A 301 -2.82 15.40 -8.04
CA VAL A 301 -3.05 15.53 -9.49
C VAL A 301 -2.28 14.41 -10.21
N LEU A 302 -3.01 13.58 -10.95
CA LEU A 302 -2.43 12.48 -11.72
C LEU A 302 -1.43 12.99 -12.75
N THR A 303 -0.22 12.43 -12.71
CA THR A 303 0.84 12.68 -13.70
C THR A 303 0.52 11.96 -15.02
N ASP A 304 1.31 12.26 -16.06
CA ASP A 304 1.15 11.58 -17.35
C ASP A 304 1.44 10.07 -17.25
N LEU A 305 2.39 9.66 -16.40
CA LEU A 305 2.65 8.23 -16.15
C LEU A 305 1.47 7.55 -15.43
N ASP A 306 0.86 8.24 -14.46
CA ASP A 306 -0.32 7.71 -13.76
C ASP A 306 -1.48 7.50 -14.74
N LYS A 307 -1.74 8.49 -15.61
CA LYS A 307 -2.78 8.42 -16.65
C LYS A 307 -2.50 7.32 -17.67
N ALA A 308 -1.24 7.16 -18.07
CA ALA A 308 -0.84 6.09 -19.00
C ALA A 308 -1.10 4.71 -18.38
N PHE A 309 -0.73 4.50 -17.11
CA PHE A 309 -1.03 3.26 -16.41
C PHE A 309 -2.54 3.00 -16.29
N VAL A 310 -3.32 4.00 -15.88
CA VAL A 310 -4.80 3.88 -15.76
C VAL A 310 -5.42 3.55 -17.12
N THR A 311 -4.91 4.12 -18.21
CA THR A 311 -5.35 3.82 -19.58
C THR A 311 -5.13 2.35 -19.93
N GLU A 312 -3.93 1.81 -19.65
CA GLU A 312 -3.62 0.40 -19.88
C GLU A 312 -4.46 -0.51 -18.98
N LEU A 313 -4.66 -0.14 -17.72
CA LEU A 313 -5.52 -0.87 -16.79
C LEU A 313 -6.96 -0.97 -17.32
N CYS A 314 -7.52 0.14 -17.80
CA CYS A 314 -8.85 0.17 -18.40
C CYS A 314 -8.92 -0.64 -19.71
N ARG A 315 -7.85 -0.68 -20.53
CA ARG A 315 -7.78 -1.50 -21.74
C ARG A 315 -7.82 -2.98 -21.39
N VAL A 316 -6.90 -3.44 -20.53
CA VAL A 316 -6.81 -4.85 -20.11
C VAL A 316 -8.09 -5.30 -19.39
N LYS A 317 -8.68 -4.43 -18.56
CA LYS A 317 -9.97 -4.70 -17.93
C LYS A 317 -11.04 -5.01 -18.97
N ARG A 318 -11.20 -4.16 -19.99
CA ARG A 318 -12.22 -4.37 -21.04
C ARG A 318 -11.99 -5.65 -21.83
N GLU A 319 -10.75 -6.03 -22.06
CA GLU A 319 -10.40 -7.27 -22.78
C GLU A 319 -10.78 -8.53 -21.98
N LEU A 320 -10.58 -8.51 -20.65
CA LEU A 320 -10.74 -9.69 -19.80
C LEU A 320 -12.13 -9.82 -19.17
N PHE A 321 -12.78 -8.69 -18.83
CA PHE A 321 -14.10 -8.71 -18.19
C PHE A 321 -15.26 -8.38 -19.15
N GLY A 322 -14.95 -8.05 -20.42
CA GLY A 322 -15.92 -7.57 -21.39
C GLY A 322 -16.24 -6.08 -21.21
N ALA A 323 -16.95 -5.52 -22.18
CA ALA A 323 -17.49 -4.15 -22.06
C ALA A 323 -18.68 -4.19 -21.12
N SER A 324 -18.47 -3.87 -19.86
CA SER A 324 -19.51 -3.56 -18.88
C SER A 324 -19.69 -2.07 -18.73
#